data_d2ad44f3d5ec114144bce460aa2c2ee8
#
_entry.id   d2ad44f3d5ec114144bce460aa2c2ee8
#
_cell.length_a   1.000
_cell.length_b   1.000
_cell.length_c   1.000
_cell.angle_alpha   90.00
_cell.angle_beta   90.00
_cell.angle_gamma   90.00
#
_symmetry.space_group_name_H-M   'P 1'
#
loop_
_entity.id
_entity.type
_entity.pdbx_description
1 polymer ?
#
loop_
_entity_poly.entity_id
_entity_poly.type
_entity_poly.pdbx_seq_one_letter_code
_entity_poly.pdbx_strand_id
1 'polypeptide(L)'
;MGQFRFLTGGESHGKGLVAIAEGMIAGLPLEERYINKELKRRQQGYGRGPRMKIEDDNVEIMGGVRYGLTTGSPIALFITNRDWQNWQEQLSVSPIEKEVEPVTCPRPGHADLAGVIKYGLHDIRPVMERASARETAARVAVGAIARRFLEKLGIAIHSHTVGIGQCHCERPARQGLAGGSEAMSGSVDWRKVEASPVRCASVRLEKAMIAAIDEAKASGDTLGGVFEVVATGVPIGLGSHVSWDRRLDGMIARAIMSINAVKGVEIGAGFALADLKGSQAHDVIELSPPSVIASALPAKAWQAGAKQSLPWRHATNRAGGIEGGISNGEDIMVRVAVKPIATLASPLPSIDLRSGKVAKAHYERSDICVVPAAGVIGEAMLAIVLADACLEKFGGDNLKETLANHHGYSRSVS
;
A
#
# COMPACT_ATOMS: atom_id res chain seq x y z
N MET A 1 4.38 -9.15 19.43
CA MET A 1 3.43 -9.03 18.31
C MET A 1 2.87 -7.63 18.38
N GLY A 2 2.66 -6.94 17.26
CA GLY A 2 2.06 -5.61 17.21
C GLY A 2 0.67 -5.57 17.85
N GLN A 3 0.25 -4.39 18.30
CA GLN A 3 -1.07 -4.19 18.90
C GLN A 3 -2.16 -4.19 17.81
N PHE A 4 -1.89 -3.58 16.64
CA PHE A 4 -2.83 -3.51 15.52
C PHE A 4 -2.50 -4.59 14.48
N ARG A 5 -3.36 -5.57 14.37
CA ARG A 5 -3.21 -6.69 13.44
C ARG A 5 -4.51 -7.00 12.70
N PHE A 6 -4.41 -7.73 11.61
CA PHE A 6 -5.59 -8.12 10.84
C PHE A 6 -5.45 -9.50 10.19
N LEU A 7 -6.59 -10.09 9.87
CA LEU A 7 -6.73 -11.31 9.09
C LEU A 7 -7.69 -11.03 7.94
N THR A 8 -7.40 -11.59 6.75
CA THR A 8 -8.31 -11.53 5.60
C THR A 8 -8.73 -12.92 5.18
N GLY A 9 -9.97 -13.06 4.75
CA GLY A 9 -10.56 -14.26 4.16
C GLY A 9 -11.30 -13.95 2.86
N GLY A 10 -11.78 -15.00 2.19
CA GLY A 10 -12.53 -14.90 0.95
C GLY A 10 -11.69 -15.06 -0.30
N GLU A 11 -12.38 -15.18 -1.42
CA GLU A 11 -11.88 -15.50 -2.75
C GLU A 11 -12.24 -14.42 -3.75
N SER A 12 -11.51 -14.37 -4.86
CA SER A 12 -11.69 -13.34 -5.88
C SER A 12 -13.12 -13.29 -6.42
N HIS A 13 -13.69 -14.44 -6.78
CA HIS A 13 -15.05 -14.56 -7.32
C HIS A 13 -16.01 -15.26 -6.35
N GLY A 14 -15.57 -15.56 -5.10
CA GLY A 14 -16.44 -16.07 -4.03
C GLY A 14 -17.46 -15.03 -3.58
N LYS A 15 -18.28 -15.36 -2.56
CA LYS A 15 -19.37 -14.50 -2.07
C LYS A 15 -18.93 -13.10 -1.68
N GLY A 16 -17.70 -12.96 -1.18
CA GLY A 16 -17.14 -11.68 -0.74
C GLY A 16 -15.80 -11.86 -0.06
N LEU A 17 -15.26 -10.73 0.39
CA LEU A 17 -14.03 -10.67 1.17
C LEU A 17 -14.38 -10.30 2.61
N VAL A 18 -13.70 -10.92 3.55
CA VAL A 18 -13.81 -10.65 4.99
C VAL A 18 -12.48 -10.09 5.48
N ALA A 19 -12.53 -9.11 6.36
CA ALA A 19 -11.38 -8.70 7.16
C ALA A 19 -11.77 -8.55 8.63
N ILE A 20 -10.90 -8.98 9.53
CA ILE A 20 -11.01 -8.71 10.96
C ILE A 20 -9.77 -7.92 11.36
N ALA A 21 -9.98 -6.70 11.86
CA ALA A 21 -8.94 -5.84 12.41
C ALA A 21 -9.06 -5.81 13.93
N GLU A 22 -7.95 -6.03 14.61
CA GLU A 22 -7.87 -6.11 16.07
C GLU A 22 -6.82 -5.12 16.60
N GLY A 23 -7.02 -4.61 17.83
CA GLY A 23 -6.08 -3.72 18.50
C GLY A 23 -6.30 -2.23 18.22
N MET A 24 -7.39 -1.85 17.53
CA MET A 24 -7.75 -0.44 17.39
C MET A 24 -8.44 0.08 18.66
N ILE A 25 -8.03 1.26 19.10
CA ILE A 25 -8.54 1.93 20.32
C ILE A 25 -10.03 2.30 20.20
N ALA A 26 -10.69 2.43 21.35
CA ALA A 26 -12.07 2.92 21.43
C ALA A 26 -12.17 4.43 21.13
N GLY A 27 -13.33 4.86 20.62
CA GLY A 27 -13.67 6.27 20.40
C GLY A 27 -13.07 6.90 19.14
N LEU A 28 -12.47 6.12 18.24
CA LEU A 28 -12.06 6.61 16.92
C LEU A 28 -13.29 6.81 16.03
N PRO A 29 -13.56 8.00 15.49
CA PRO A 29 -14.64 8.21 14.52
C PRO A 29 -14.39 7.41 13.24
N LEU A 30 -15.29 6.45 12.94
CA LEU A 30 -15.19 5.56 11.79
C LEU A 30 -16.58 5.29 11.22
N GLU A 31 -16.73 5.47 9.91
CA GLU A 31 -17.95 5.20 9.16
C GLU A 31 -17.59 4.48 7.85
N GLU A 32 -18.53 3.68 7.33
CA GLU A 32 -18.38 2.95 6.05
C GLU A 32 -18.04 3.88 4.90
N ARG A 33 -18.64 5.07 4.84
CA ARG A 33 -18.36 6.06 3.79
C ARG A 33 -16.88 6.46 3.73
N TYR A 34 -16.18 6.48 4.87
CA TYR A 34 -14.75 6.79 4.92
C TYR A 34 -13.93 5.65 4.31
N ILE A 35 -14.25 4.41 4.65
CA ILE A 35 -13.58 3.22 4.10
C ILE A 35 -13.89 3.10 2.60
N ASN A 36 -15.14 3.31 2.19
CA ASN A 36 -15.58 3.23 0.80
C ASN A 36 -14.88 4.27 -0.10
N LYS A 37 -14.52 5.44 0.43
CA LYS A 37 -13.70 6.41 -0.29
C LYS A 37 -12.32 5.82 -0.66
N GLU A 38 -11.67 5.13 0.26
CA GLU A 38 -10.36 4.50 0.00
C GLU A 38 -10.49 3.29 -0.95
N LEU A 39 -11.55 2.49 -0.81
CA LEU A 39 -11.86 1.42 -1.75
C LEU A 39 -12.09 1.96 -3.17
N LYS A 40 -12.80 3.09 -3.30
CA LYS A 40 -13.01 3.76 -4.58
C LYS A 40 -11.70 4.24 -5.21
N ARG A 41 -10.79 4.82 -4.42
CA ARG A 41 -9.44 5.21 -4.89
C ARG A 41 -8.68 4.00 -5.44
N ARG A 42 -8.72 2.84 -4.75
CA ARG A 42 -8.10 1.59 -5.21
C ARG A 42 -8.68 1.10 -6.53
N GLN A 43 -9.95 1.29 -6.79
CA GLN A 43 -10.60 0.86 -8.03
C GLN A 43 -10.26 1.74 -9.24
N GLN A 44 -9.81 2.96 -9.03
CA GLN A 44 -9.44 3.90 -10.07
C GLN A 44 -8.10 3.54 -10.74
N GLY A 45 -7.82 4.16 -11.87
CA GLY A 45 -6.57 4.06 -12.62
C GLY A 45 -6.79 3.70 -14.08
N TYR A 46 -5.92 4.23 -14.95
CA TYR A 46 -5.88 3.87 -16.36
C TYR A 46 -5.24 2.48 -16.55
N GLY A 47 -5.72 1.73 -17.53
CA GLY A 47 -5.24 0.36 -17.78
C GLY A 47 -5.95 -0.72 -16.93
N ARG A 48 -7.02 -0.37 -16.20
CA ARG A 48 -7.84 -1.31 -15.44
C ARG A 48 -8.71 -2.16 -16.35
N GLY A 49 -8.87 -3.43 -15.98
CA GLY A 49 -9.67 -4.41 -16.72
C GLY A 49 -11.20 -4.21 -16.61
N PRO A 50 -11.97 -4.91 -17.45
CA PRO A 50 -13.44 -4.77 -17.51
C PRO A 50 -14.13 -5.11 -16.19
N ARG A 51 -13.54 -5.94 -15.33
CA ARG A 51 -14.09 -6.32 -14.03
C ARG A 51 -14.34 -5.09 -13.13
N MET A 52 -13.53 -4.05 -13.25
CA MET A 52 -13.72 -2.82 -12.46
C MET A 52 -15.02 -2.07 -12.80
N LYS A 53 -15.69 -2.45 -13.89
CA LYS A 53 -17.04 -1.94 -14.23
C LYS A 53 -18.17 -2.73 -13.56
N ILE A 54 -17.89 -3.97 -13.15
CA ILE A 54 -18.84 -4.87 -12.48
C ILE A 54 -18.79 -4.66 -10.98
N GLU A 55 -17.57 -4.65 -10.42
CA GLU A 55 -17.34 -4.52 -9.00
C GLU A 55 -17.45 -3.06 -8.54
N ASP A 56 -18.18 -2.85 -7.48
CA ASP A 56 -18.28 -1.58 -6.76
C ASP A 56 -18.07 -1.88 -5.29
N ASP A 57 -16.81 -1.72 -4.86
CA ASP A 57 -16.36 -2.12 -3.53
C ASP A 57 -16.99 -1.22 -2.48
N ASN A 58 -17.96 -1.77 -1.77
CA ASN A 58 -18.55 -1.16 -0.59
C ASN A 58 -18.38 -2.09 0.60
N VAL A 59 -17.90 -1.55 1.71
CA VAL A 59 -17.74 -2.29 2.96
C VAL A 59 -19.02 -2.23 3.78
N GLU A 60 -19.32 -3.35 4.43
CA GLU A 60 -20.28 -3.45 5.53
C GLU A 60 -19.48 -3.66 6.82
N ILE A 61 -19.70 -2.82 7.84
CA ILE A 61 -19.12 -2.98 9.18
C ILE A 61 -20.05 -3.87 10.01
N MET A 62 -19.68 -5.13 10.21
CA MET A 62 -20.48 -6.11 10.93
C MET A 62 -20.37 -6.01 12.46
N GLY A 63 -19.31 -5.35 12.97
CA GLY A 63 -19.08 -5.19 14.41
C GLY A 63 -17.84 -4.35 14.70
N GLY A 64 -17.63 -4.01 15.99
CA GLY A 64 -16.48 -3.22 16.45
C GLY A 64 -16.67 -1.69 16.34
N VAL A 65 -17.80 -1.23 15.79
CA VAL A 65 -18.17 0.19 15.68
C VAL A 65 -19.61 0.37 16.14
N ARG A 66 -19.87 1.45 16.91
CA ARG A 66 -21.22 1.82 17.35
C ARG A 66 -21.39 3.34 17.33
N TYR A 67 -22.50 3.80 16.71
CA TYR A 67 -22.80 5.24 16.57
C TYR A 67 -21.63 6.03 15.95
N GLY A 68 -20.94 5.43 14.97
CA GLY A 68 -19.82 6.05 14.27
C GLY A 68 -18.49 6.10 15.05
N LEU A 69 -18.38 5.38 16.18
CA LEU A 69 -17.17 5.30 17.01
C LEU A 69 -16.73 3.85 17.20
N THR A 70 -15.42 3.59 17.12
CA THR A 70 -14.86 2.29 17.47
C THR A 70 -15.07 1.97 18.95
N THR A 71 -15.21 0.69 19.29
CA THR A 71 -15.51 0.22 20.66
C THR A 71 -14.32 -0.40 21.38
N GLY A 72 -13.14 -0.50 20.73
CA GLY A 72 -11.99 -1.25 21.24
C GLY A 72 -12.08 -2.76 20.95
N SER A 73 -13.24 -3.25 20.48
CA SER A 73 -13.42 -4.64 20.06
C SER A 73 -12.87 -4.87 18.66
N PRO A 74 -12.63 -6.14 18.23
CA PRO A 74 -12.31 -6.44 16.85
C PRO A 74 -13.34 -5.86 15.88
N ILE A 75 -12.86 -5.24 14.82
CA ILE A 75 -13.69 -4.67 13.76
C ILE A 75 -13.81 -5.70 12.64
N ALA A 76 -15.03 -6.19 12.41
CA ALA A 76 -15.32 -7.14 11.36
C ALA A 76 -15.90 -6.42 10.13
N LEU A 77 -15.28 -6.63 8.98
CA LEU A 77 -15.60 -6.01 7.71
C LEU A 77 -15.98 -7.07 6.67
N PHE A 78 -17.00 -6.79 5.88
CA PHE A 78 -17.42 -7.60 4.74
C PHE A 78 -17.49 -6.75 3.48
N ILE A 79 -16.97 -7.27 2.36
CA ILE A 79 -17.03 -6.64 1.04
C ILE A 79 -17.64 -7.66 0.08
N THR A 80 -18.85 -7.42 -0.40
CA THR A 80 -19.56 -8.30 -1.34
C THR A 80 -18.88 -8.31 -2.71
N ASN A 81 -18.75 -9.48 -3.31
CA ASN A 81 -18.37 -9.63 -4.72
C ASN A 81 -19.64 -9.69 -5.58
N ARG A 82 -19.81 -8.73 -6.48
CA ARG A 82 -20.99 -8.69 -7.38
C ARG A 82 -20.94 -9.78 -8.45
N ASP A 83 -19.76 -10.20 -8.86
CA ASP A 83 -19.58 -11.24 -9.86
C ASP A 83 -19.84 -12.66 -9.34
N TRP A 84 -20.05 -12.86 -8.03
CA TRP A 84 -20.36 -14.15 -7.40
C TRP A 84 -21.47 -14.93 -8.09
N GLN A 85 -22.50 -14.24 -8.59
CA GLN A 85 -23.66 -14.89 -9.23
C GLN A 85 -23.26 -15.75 -10.44
N ASN A 86 -22.15 -15.42 -11.10
CA ASN A 86 -21.66 -16.12 -12.28
C ASN A 86 -20.73 -17.32 -11.90
N TRP A 87 -20.36 -17.47 -10.61
CA TRP A 87 -19.34 -18.39 -10.15
C TRP A 87 -19.83 -19.42 -9.12
N GLN A 88 -21.14 -19.46 -8.85
CA GLN A 88 -21.71 -20.25 -7.76
C GLN A 88 -21.44 -21.76 -7.89
N GLU A 89 -21.45 -22.31 -9.11
CA GLU A 89 -21.13 -23.72 -9.34
C GLU A 89 -19.63 -23.98 -9.18
N GLN A 90 -18.79 -23.16 -9.82
CA GLN A 90 -17.34 -23.34 -9.85
C GLN A 90 -16.67 -23.15 -8.47
N LEU A 91 -17.31 -22.39 -7.59
CA LEU A 91 -16.81 -22.05 -6.25
C LEU A 91 -17.78 -22.49 -5.15
N SER A 92 -18.56 -23.55 -5.42
CA SER A 92 -19.47 -24.11 -4.43
C SER A 92 -18.71 -24.65 -3.21
N VAL A 93 -19.16 -24.26 -2.02
CA VAL A 93 -18.66 -24.80 -0.74
C VAL A 93 -19.20 -26.22 -0.48
N SER A 94 -20.41 -26.50 -0.97
CA SER A 94 -21.06 -27.80 -0.85
C SER A 94 -20.66 -28.72 -2.01
N PRO A 95 -20.64 -30.03 -1.80
CA PRO A 95 -20.51 -30.99 -2.92
C PRO A 95 -21.53 -30.70 -4.00
N ILE A 96 -21.10 -30.82 -5.26
CA ILE A 96 -21.97 -30.65 -6.43
C ILE A 96 -22.00 -31.95 -7.23
N GLU A 97 -23.14 -32.25 -7.84
CA GLU A 97 -23.29 -33.47 -8.67
C GLU A 97 -22.62 -33.32 -10.04
N LYS A 98 -22.57 -32.07 -10.55
CA LYS A 98 -21.99 -31.75 -11.85
C LYS A 98 -20.47 -31.61 -11.74
N GLU A 99 -19.76 -32.34 -12.56
CA GLU A 99 -18.31 -32.18 -12.67
C GLU A 99 -17.94 -30.80 -13.25
N VAL A 100 -17.12 -30.05 -12.52
CA VAL A 100 -16.56 -28.78 -12.99
C VAL A 100 -15.18 -29.06 -13.56
N GLU A 101 -14.96 -28.71 -14.83
CA GLU A 101 -13.68 -28.90 -15.49
C GLU A 101 -12.57 -28.12 -14.74
N PRO A 102 -11.49 -28.80 -14.28
CA PRO A 102 -10.42 -28.15 -13.54
C PRO A 102 -9.57 -27.25 -14.45
N VAL A 103 -9.04 -26.18 -13.88
CA VAL A 103 -8.02 -25.37 -14.52
C VAL A 103 -6.67 -26.02 -14.28
N THR A 104 -5.95 -26.40 -15.37
CA THR A 104 -4.73 -27.20 -15.29
C THR A 104 -3.50 -26.54 -15.92
N CYS A 105 -3.66 -25.39 -16.58
CA CYS A 105 -2.56 -24.68 -17.27
C CYS A 105 -2.10 -23.45 -16.44
N PRO A 106 -1.03 -23.56 -15.63
CA PRO A 106 -0.57 -22.49 -14.74
C PRO A 106 -0.04 -21.29 -15.52
N ARG A 107 -0.23 -20.09 -14.98
CA ARG A 107 0.31 -18.85 -15.53
C ARG A 107 1.77 -18.67 -15.09
N PRO A 108 2.72 -18.47 -16.02
CA PRO A 108 4.08 -18.07 -15.67
C PRO A 108 4.10 -16.78 -14.84
N GLY A 109 4.91 -16.76 -13.79
CA GLY A 109 5.01 -15.59 -12.90
C GLY A 109 3.87 -15.40 -11.90
N HIS A 110 2.92 -16.34 -11.83
CA HIS A 110 1.85 -16.37 -10.81
C HIS A 110 2.12 -17.44 -9.75
N ALA A 111 1.28 -17.50 -8.72
CA ALA A 111 1.36 -18.52 -7.67
C ALA A 111 0.89 -19.92 -8.11
N ASP A 112 0.30 -20.05 -9.28
CA ASP A 112 -0.45 -21.21 -9.77
C ASP A 112 0.31 -22.53 -9.60
N LEU A 113 1.47 -22.66 -10.24
CA LEU A 113 2.26 -23.92 -10.22
C LEU A 113 2.77 -24.25 -8.81
N ALA A 114 3.37 -23.27 -8.14
CA ALA A 114 3.92 -23.49 -6.80
C ALA A 114 2.81 -23.77 -5.77
N GLY A 115 1.64 -23.12 -5.93
CA GLY A 115 0.49 -23.29 -5.05
C GLY A 115 -0.13 -24.68 -5.17
N VAL A 116 -0.40 -25.18 -6.37
CA VAL A 116 -0.98 -26.53 -6.53
C VAL A 116 -0.05 -27.62 -6.02
N ILE A 117 1.25 -27.50 -6.26
CA ILE A 117 2.25 -28.43 -5.73
C ILE A 117 2.28 -28.39 -4.19
N LYS A 118 2.33 -27.19 -3.62
CA LYS A 118 2.40 -27.00 -2.17
C LYS A 118 1.20 -27.59 -1.43
N TYR A 119 0.00 -27.43 -1.98
CA TYR A 119 -1.24 -27.86 -1.33
C TYR A 119 -1.80 -29.18 -1.86
N GLY A 120 -1.12 -29.84 -2.82
CA GLY A 120 -1.54 -31.12 -3.38
C GLY A 120 -2.86 -31.03 -4.15
N LEU A 121 -3.08 -29.94 -4.88
CA LEU A 121 -4.33 -29.68 -5.61
C LEU A 121 -4.25 -30.19 -7.05
N HIS A 122 -5.39 -30.63 -7.61
CA HIS A 122 -5.53 -31.01 -9.03
C HIS A 122 -6.12 -29.89 -9.89
N ASP A 123 -6.71 -28.89 -9.26
CA ASP A 123 -7.28 -27.68 -9.86
C ASP A 123 -6.52 -26.45 -9.36
N ILE A 124 -6.07 -25.61 -10.28
CA ILE A 124 -5.35 -24.35 -9.95
C ILE A 124 -6.30 -23.30 -9.37
N ARG A 125 -7.61 -23.41 -9.59
CA ARG A 125 -8.61 -22.39 -9.25
C ARG A 125 -8.53 -21.94 -7.79
N PRO A 126 -8.42 -22.78 -6.75
CA PRO A 126 -8.30 -22.32 -5.37
C PRO A 126 -7.07 -21.41 -5.15
N VAL A 127 -5.95 -21.70 -5.85
CA VAL A 127 -4.76 -20.85 -5.79
C VAL A 127 -4.99 -19.52 -6.51
N MET A 128 -5.62 -19.54 -7.69
CA MET A 128 -5.93 -18.33 -8.48
C MET A 128 -6.83 -17.38 -7.69
N GLU A 129 -7.87 -17.92 -7.09
CA GLU A 129 -8.86 -17.17 -6.32
C GLU A 129 -8.24 -16.46 -5.11
N ARG A 130 -7.43 -17.17 -4.33
CA ARG A 130 -6.82 -16.59 -3.12
C ARG A 130 -5.61 -15.71 -3.41
N ALA A 131 -4.81 -16.02 -4.43
CA ALA A 131 -3.64 -15.22 -4.83
C ALA A 131 -4.01 -13.98 -5.67
N SER A 132 -5.28 -13.80 -5.98
CA SER A 132 -5.78 -12.66 -6.75
C SER A 132 -5.55 -11.32 -6.04
N ALA A 133 -5.20 -10.28 -6.80
CA ALA A 133 -5.10 -8.91 -6.28
C ALA A 133 -6.45 -8.35 -5.74
N ARG A 134 -7.57 -9.04 -5.96
CA ARG A 134 -8.87 -8.73 -5.36
C ARG A 134 -8.80 -8.71 -3.83
N GLU A 135 -8.02 -9.57 -3.22
CA GLU A 135 -7.79 -9.64 -1.77
C GLU A 135 -7.33 -8.31 -1.18
N THR A 136 -6.63 -7.50 -1.96
CA THR A 136 -6.14 -6.18 -1.50
C THR A 136 -7.26 -5.18 -1.20
N ALA A 137 -8.51 -5.41 -1.62
CA ALA A 137 -9.65 -4.60 -1.18
C ALA A 137 -9.85 -4.71 0.34
N ALA A 138 -9.73 -5.91 0.90
CA ALA A 138 -9.78 -6.12 2.35
C ALA A 138 -8.62 -5.42 3.08
N ARG A 139 -7.40 -5.43 2.51
CA ARG A 139 -6.25 -4.68 3.08
C ARG A 139 -6.47 -3.18 3.05
N VAL A 140 -7.04 -2.64 1.97
CA VAL A 140 -7.35 -1.21 1.86
C VAL A 140 -8.44 -0.82 2.86
N ALA A 141 -9.44 -1.66 3.08
CA ALA A 141 -10.47 -1.42 4.09
C ALA A 141 -9.89 -1.35 5.51
N VAL A 142 -8.98 -2.27 5.86
CA VAL A 142 -8.24 -2.23 7.15
C VAL A 142 -7.30 -1.02 7.21
N GLY A 143 -6.58 -0.75 6.12
CA GLY A 143 -5.68 0.41 6.00
C GLY A 143 -6.42 1.75 6.18
N ALA A 144 -7.69 1.82 5.75
CA ALA A 144 -8.52 3.00 5.98
C ALA A 144 -8.80 3.23 7.48
N ILE A 145 -8.99 2.17 8.29
CA ILE A 145 -9.11 2.28 9.75
C ILE A 145 -7.82 2.86 10.34
N ALA A 146 -6.67 2.28 9.95
CA ALA A 146 -5.35 2.74 10.38
C ALA A 146 -5.10 4.20 9.98
N ARG A 147 -5.40 4.57 8.72
CA ARG A 147 -5.28 5.94 8.22
C ARG A 147 -6.13 6.91 9.02
N ARG A 148 -7.37 6.52 9.35
CA ARG A 148 -8.25 7.35 10.18
C ARG A 148 -7.68 7.65 11.56
N PHE A 149 -7.03 6.67 12.16
CA PHE A 149 -6.30 6.83 13.42
C PHE A 149 -5.10 7.77 13.27
N LEU A 150 -4.27 7.56 12.25
CA LEU A 150 -3.08 8.38 11.98
C LEU A 150 -3.43 9.85 11.70
N GLU A 151 -4.53 10.13 11.01
CA GLU A 151 -5.04 11.49 10.81
C GLU A 151 -5.30 12.22 12.14
N LYS A 152 -5.71 11.50 13.20
CA LYS A 152 -5.90 12.09 14.54
C LYS A 152 -4.58 12.46 15.22
N LEU A 153 -3.48 11.84 14.79
CA LEU A 153 -2.12 12.15 15.23
C LEU A 153 -1.41 13.17 14.32
N GLY A 154 -2.10 13.68 13.28
CA GLY A 154 -1.51 14.63 12.32
C GLY A 154 -0.65 13.98 11.25
N ILE A 155 -0.68 12.65 11.09
CA ILE A 155 0.07 11.92 10.07
C ILE A 155 -0.78 11.79 8.82
N ALA A 156 -0.25 12.20 7.66
CA ALA A 156 -0.87 12.05 6.35
C ALA A 156 -0.04 11.11 5.46
N ILE A 157 -0.71 10.28 4.65
CA ILE A 157 -0.05 9.33 3.75
C ILE A 157 -0.57 9.54 2.34
N HIS A 158 0.34 9.63 1.39
CA HIS A 158 0.05 9.83 -0.03
C HIS A 158 0.92 8.91 -0.88
N SER A 159 0.49 8.65 -2.11
CA SER A 159 1.30 7.94 -3.09
C SER A 159 1.18 8.56 -4.47
N HIS A 160 2.20 8.40 -5.28
CA HIS A 160 2.18 8.76 -6.70
C HIS A 160 2.95 7.76 -7.54
N THR A 161 2.60 7.69 -8.82
CA THR A 161 3.30 6.87 -9.80
C THR A 161 4.55 7.61 -10.28
N VAL A 162 5.70 6.96 -10.17
CA VAL A 162 7.01 7.45 -10.60
C VAL A 162 7.33 6.99 -12.01
N GLY A 163 6.87 5.81 -12.41
CA GLY A 163 7.08 5.29 -13.76
C GLY A 163 6.18 4.11 -14.10
N ILE A 164 5.85 3.95 -15.39
CA ILE A 164 5.15 2.80 -15.96
C ILE A 164 5.92 2.35 -17.21
N GLY A 165 6.24 1.04 -17.30
CA GLY A 165 7.08 0.51 -18.35
C GLY A 165 8.45 1.20 -18.39
N GLN A 166 8.83 1.74 -19.54
CA GLN A 166 10.07 2.51 -19.72
C GLN A 166 9.90 4.01 -19.47
N CYS A 167 8.65 4.47 -19.22
CA CYS A 167 8.36 5.88 -18.94
C CYS A 167 8.56 6.17 -17.45
N HIS A 168 9.69 6.72 -17.07
CA HIS A 168 10.02 7.09 -15.71
C HIS A 168 10.19 8.60 -15.55
N CYS A 169 9.85 9.12 -14.36
CA CYS A 169 10.42 10.38 -13.87
C CYS A 169 11.94 10.19 -13.85
N GLU A 170 12.66 10.94 -14.65
CA GLU A 170 14.10 10.90 -14.61
C GLU A 170 14.57 11.12 -13.17
N ARG A 171 15.19 10.11 -12.54
CA ARG A 171 16.25 10.44 -11.60
C ARG A 171 17.26 11.21 -12.45
N PRO A 172 17.78 12.36 -12.00
CA PRO A 172 18.94 12.93 -12.68
C PRO A 172 20.01 11.84 -12.70
N ALA A 173 20.09 11.18 -13.88
CA ALA A 173 21.02 10.09 -14.08
C ALA A 173 22.41 10.68 -14.05
N ARG A 174 23.21 10.27 -13.08
CA ARG A 174 24.70 10.38 -13.08
C ARG A 174 25.37 11.75 -13.09
N GLN A 175 24.66 12.87 -12.96
CA GLN A 175 25.30 14.17 -12.80
C GLN A 175 24.84 14.83 -11.51
N GLY A 176 25.69 14.76 -10.46
CA GLY A 176 25.55 15.49 -9.19
C GLY A 176 24.35 15.01 -8.35
N LEU A 177 24.56 14.05 -7.49
CA LEU A 177 23.62 13.49 -6.51
C LEU A 177 23.12 14.48 -5.43
N ALA A 178 23.28 15.78 -5.65
CA ALA A 178 22.82 16.84 -4.74
C ALA A 178 21.31 17.13 -4.80
N GLY A 179 20.54 16.53 -5.73
CA GLY A 179 19.14 16.90 -5.96
C GLY A 179 18.09 15.78 -5.84
N GLY A 180 18.46 14.58 -5.38
CA GLY A 180 17.63 13.38 -5.57
C GLY A 180 16.44 13.19 -4.61
N SER A 181 16.48 13.74 -3.40
CA SER A 181 15.40 13.62 -2.41
C SER A 181 14.80 14.96 -1.98
N GLU A 182 15.54 16.06 -2.13
CA GLU A 182 15.06 17.41 -1.73
C GLU A 182 13.90 17.92 -2.59
N ALA A 183 13.77 17.46 -3.84
CA ALA A 183 12.81 18.01 -4.78
C ALA A 183 11.40 17.41 -4.71
N MET A 184 11.17 16.28 -4.01
CA MET A 184 9.93 15.52 -4.20
C MET A 184 8.91 15.64 -3.06
N SER A 185 9.29 15.68 -1.78
CA SER A 185 8.30 15.73 -0.69
C SER A 185 7.64 17.10 -0.48
N GLY A 186 8.36 18.19 -0.76
CA GLY A 186 7.85 19.57 -0.62
C GLY A 186 7.11 20.14 -1.83
N SER A 187 7.20 19.49 -3.01
CA SER A 187 6.71 20.02 -4.29
C SER A 187 5.59 19.24 -4.97
N VAL A 188 5.22 18.06 -4.46
CA VAL A 188 4.16 17.23 -5.07
C VAL A 188 2.78 17.81 -4.78
N ASP A 189 2.08 18.24 -5.83
CA ASP A 189 0.67 18.62 -5.72
C ASP A 189 -0.22 17.37 -5.69
N TRP A 190 -0.55 16.93 -4.49
CA TRP A 190 -1.37 15.74 -4.26
C TRP A 190 -2.78 15.83 -4.88
N ARG A 191 -3.31 17.04 -5.09
CA ARG A 191 -4.61 17.23 -5.77
C ARG A 191 -4.50 16.87 -7.25
N LYS A 192 -3.38 17.23 -7.90
CA LYS A 192 -3.11 16.83 -9.29
C LYS A 192 -2.89 15.33 -9.40
N VAL A 193 -2.17 14.73 -8.45
CA VAL A 193 -1.97 13.27 -8.39
C VAL A 193 -3.32 12.54 -8.30
N GLU A 194 -4.21 12.96 -7.40
CA GLU A 194 -5.54 12.33 -7.27
C GLU A 194 -6.43 12.52 -8.50
N ALA A 195 -6.26 13.63 -9.25
CA ALA A 195 -7.00 13.89 -10.48
C ALA A 195 -6.42 13.13 -11.70
N SER A 196 -5.16 12.70 -11.64
CA SER A 196 -4.48 11.99 -12.72
C SER A 196 -4.96 10.54 -12.86
N PRO A 197 -5.33 10.07 -14.06
CA PRO A 197 -5.76 8.68 -14.28
C PRO A 197 -4.65 7.66 -14.04
N VAL A 198 -3.39 8.06 -14.04
CA VAL A 198 -2.22 7.22 -13.69
C VAL A 198 -1.57 7.64 -12.37
N ARG A 199 -2.21 8.55 -11.60
CA ARG A 199 -1.71 9.08 -10.32
C ARG A 199 -0.30 9.69 -10.44
N CYS A 200 -0.02 10.40 -11.52
CA CYS A 200 1.26 11.05 -11.80
C CYS A 200 1.19 12.55 -11.50
N ALA A 201 2.25 13.10 -10.86
CA ALA A 201 2.35 14.53 -10.57
C ALA A 201 2.68 15.39 -11.82
N SER A 202 3.22 14.79 -12.87
CA SER A 202 3.67 15.45 -14.10
C SER A 202 2.76 15.16 -15.28
N VAL A 203 2.13 16.19 -15.86
CA VAL A 203 1.25 16.08 -17.05
C VAL A 203 1.98 15.49 -18.25
N ARG A 204 3.26 15.84 -18.44
CA ARG A 204 4.07 15.29 -19.56
C ARG A 204 4.25 13.79 -19.42
N LEU A 205 4.58 13.32 -18.21
CA LEU A 205 4.79 11.89 -17.95
C LEU A 205 3.48 11.12 -17.93
N GLU A 206 2.39 11.72 -17.45
CA GLU A 206 1.05 11.13 -17.52
C GLU A 206 0.69 10.73 -18.94
N LYS A 207 0.87 11.62 -19.92
CA LYS A 207 0.61 11.32 -21.33
C LYS A 207 1.48 10.18 -21.87
N ALA A 208 2.76 10.16 -21.52
CA ALA A 208 3.68 9.10 -21.94
C ALA A 208 3.32 7.74 -21.31
N MET A 209 2.94 7.73 -20.03
CA MET A 209 2.50 6.51 -19.32
C MET A 209 1.19 5.96 -19.92
N ILE A 210 0.24 6.83 -20.27
CA ILE A 210 -1.02 6.43 -20.91
C ILE A 210 -0.73 5.81 -22.29
N ALA A 211 0.11 6.44 -23.10
CA ALA A 211 0.49 5.93 -24.41
C ALA A 211 1.16 4.55 -24.31
N ALA A 212 2.06 4.34 -23.35
CA ALA A 212 2.69 3.05 -23.10
C ALA A 212 1.68 1.95 -22.69
N ILE A 213 0.67 2.29 -21.88
CA ILE A 213 -0.40 1.37 -21.50
C ILE A 213 -1.24 0.99 -22.74
N ASP A 214 -1.56 1.95 -23.60
CA ASP A 214 -2.33 1.70 -24.83
C ASP A 214 -1.56 0.80 -25.81
N GLU A 215 -0.26 1.01 -25.97
CA GLU A 215 0.62 0.15 -26.76
C GLU A 215 0.67 -1.29 -26.23
N ALA A 216 0.86 -1.45 -24.91
CA ALA A 216 0.83 -2.78 -24.28
C ALA A 216 -0.53 -3.47 -24.44
N LYS A 217 -1.63 -2.71 -24.33
CA LYS A 217 -2.97 -3.24 -24.57
C LYS A 217 -3.16 -3.70 -26.02
N ALA A 218 -2.65 -2.95 -27.00
CA ALA A 218 -2.74 -3.29 -28.41
C ALA A 218 -1.93 -4.55 -28.76
N SER A 219 -0.80 -4.78 -28.09
CA SER A 219 0.03 -5.99 -28.26
C SER A 219 -0.44 -7.19 -27.42
N GLY A 220 -1.46 -7.04 -26.58
CA GLY A 220 -1.95 -8.09 -25.69
C GLY A 220 -1.01 -8.38 -24.50
N ASP A 221 -0.20 -7.40 -24.12
CA ASP A 221 0.80 -7.48 -23.05
C ASP A 221 0.37 -6.69 -21.81
N THR A 222 1.21 -6.66 -20.76
CA THR A 222 0.99 -5.94 -19.50
C THR A 222 2.23 -5.16 -19.08
N LEU A 223 2.04 -4.10 -18.30
CA LEU A 223 3.12 -3.26 -17.81
C LEU A 223 3.19 -3.24 -16.30
N GLY A 224 4.41 -3.30 -15.79
CA GLY A 224 4.78 -2.94 -14.43
C GLY A 224 5.20 -1.48 -14.34
N GLY A 225 5.78 -1.12 -13.21
CA GLY A 225 6.31 0.23 -12.99
C GLY A 225 6.73 0.46 -11.56
N VAL A 226 6.84 1.73 -11.20
CA VAL A 226 7.30 2.19 -9.89
C VAL A 226 6.33 3.22 -9.35
N PHE A 227 5.96 3.06 -8.08
CA PHE A 227 5.27 4.10 -7.32
C PHE A 227 6.06 4.45 -6.06
N GLU A 228 5.74 5.59 -5.48
CA GLU A 228 6.30 6.06 -4.24
C GLU A 228 5.17 6.35 -3.24
N VAL A 229 5.39 6.00 -1.97
CA VAL A 229 4.48 6.31 -0.85
C VAL A 229 5.22 7.22 0.10
N VAL A 230 4.58 8.32 0.48
CA VAL A 230 5.14 9.33 1.39
C VAL A 230 4.22 9.47 2.59
N ALA A 231 4.79 9.34 3.80
CA ALA A 231 4.08 9.67 5.04
C ALA A 231 4.70 10.93 5.66
N THR A 232 3.87 11.95 5.86
CA THR A 232 4.26 13.24 6.45
C THR A 232 3.71 13.38 7.86
N GLY A 233 4.36 14.21 8.69
CA GLY A 233 3.93 14.44 10.07
C GLY A 233 4.22 13.26 11.00
N VAL A 234 5.09 12.35 10.61
CA VAL A 234 5.46 11.19 11.43
C VAL A 234 6.34 11.67 12.60
N PRO A 235 5.97 11.37 13.86
CA PRO A 235 6.76 11.78 15.01
C PRO A 235 8.10 11.03 15.04
N ILE A 236 9.14 11.66 15.59
CA ILE A 236 10.41 10.99 15.88
C ILE A 236 10.19 9.86 16.88
N GLY A 237 10.93 8.75 16.72
CA GLY A 237 10.98 7.68 17.71
C GLY A 237 9.96 6.56 17.55
N LEU A 238 9.34 6.38 16.38
CA LEU A 238 8.58 5.15 16.04
C LEU A 238 9.55 4.05 15.62
N GLY A 239 9.26 2.82 15.98
CA GLY A 239 10.16 1.69 15.76
C GLY A 239 11.27 1.59 16.80
N SER A 240 12.28 0.73 16.59
CA SER A 240 13.35 0.49 17.56
C SER A 240 14.62 0.00 16.88
N HIS A 241 15.77 0.42 17.41
CA HIS A 241 17.10 -0.12 17.05
C HIS A 241 17.52 -1.31 17.92
N VAL A 242 16.75 -1.58 19.01
CA VAL A 242 17.15 -2.56 20.03
C VAL A 242 17.02 -4.01 19.53
N SER A 243 16.05 -4.28 18.63
CA SER A 243 15.81 -5.62 18.10
C SER A 243 15.48 -5.54 16.61
N TRP A 244 15.97 -6.51 15.83
CA TRP A 244 15.85 -6.54 14.37
C TRP A 244 14.40 -6.55 13.88
N ASP A 245 13.51 -7.23 14.60
CA ASP A 245 12.08 -7.40 14.27
C ASP A 245 11.22 -6.17 14.63
N ARG A 246 11.78 -5.23 15.41
CA ARG A 246 11.15 -3.97 15.80
C ARG A 246 11.63 -2.77 14.98
N ARG A 247 12.53 -2.98 14.04
CA ARG A 247 13.00 -1.94 13.11
C ARG A 247 11.86 -1.52 12.18
N LEU A 248 11.57 -0.21 12.13
CA LEU A 248 10.48 0.35 11.34
C LEU A 248 10.67 0.12 9.83
N ASP A 249 11.90 0.27 9.33
CA ASP A 249 12.26 -0.02 7.94
C ASP A 249 11.98 -1.48 7.57
N GLY A 250 12.33 -2.43 8.45
CA GLY A 250 12.06 -3.86 8.27
C GLY A 250 10.56 -4.17 8.27
N MET A 251 9.79 -3.56 9.18
CA MET A 251 8.33 -3.74 9.25
C MET A 251 7.64 -3.19 7.98
N ILE A 252 8.04 -2.00 7.52
CA ILE A 252 7.53 -1.38 6.29
C ILE A 252 7.88 -2.25 5.08
N ALA A 253 9.13 -2.68 4.94
CA ALA A 253 9.58 -3.52 3.83
C ALA A 253 8.79 -4.84 3.77
N ARG A 254 8.58 -5.51 4.90
CA ARG A 254 7.77 -6.73 5.01
C ARG A 254 6.32 -6.50 4.55
N ALA A 255 5.70 -5.42 5.02
CA ALA A 255 4.31 -5.10 4.70
C ALA A 255 4.13 -4.78 3.21
N ILE A 256 4.96 -3.91 2.66
CA ILE A 256 4.92 -3.49 1.26
C ILE A 256 5.30 -4.64 0.31
N MET A 257 6.34 -5.43 0.63
CA MET A 257 6.74 -6.60 -0.17
C MET A 257 5.65 -7.67 -0.22
N SER A 258 4.73 -7.71 0.72
CA SER A 258 3.58 -8.63 0.73
C SER A 258 2.47 -8.28 -0.27
N ILE A 259 2.53 -7.10 -0.90
CA ILE A 259 1.55 -6.69 -1.91
C ILE A 259 1.78 -7.49 -3.20
N ASN A 260 0.68 -7.94 -3.82
CA ASN A 260 0.74 -8.69 -5.08
C ASN A 260 1.55 -7.93 -6.14
N ALA A 261 2.38 -8.65 -6.89
CA ALA A 261 3.27 -8.15 -7.94
C ALA A 261 4.42 -7.23 -7.48
N VAL A 262 4.53 -6.84 -6.23
CA VAL A 262 5.70 -6.11 -5.72
C VAL A 262 6.94 -7.02 -5.76
N LYS A 263 8.08 -6.45 -6.22
CA LYS A 263 9.37 -7.13 -6.39
C LYS A 263 10.56 -6.36 -5.84
N GLY A 264 10.36 -5.12 -5.42
CA GLY A 264 11.41 -4.30 -4.82
C GLY A 264 10.82 -3.23 -3.93
N VAL A 265 11.51 -2.93 -2.83
CA VAL A 265 11.20 -1.86 -1.88
C VAL A 265 12.47 -1.14 -1.56
N GLU A 266 12.45 0.18 -1.63
CA GLU A 266 13.53 1.06 -1.21
C GLU A 266 13.00 2.04 -0.16
N ILE A 267 13.81 2.33 0.86
CA ILE A 267 13.54 3.38 1.84
C ILE A 267 14.47 4.56 1.52
N GLY A 268 13.91 5.75 1.35
CA GLY A 268 14.66 6.95 0.98
C GLY A 268 15.39 6.80 -0.36
N ALA A 269 16.68 7.10 -0.40
CA ALA A 269 17.49 6.98 -1.60
C ALA A 269 17.82 5.53 -1.99
N GLY A 270 17.58 4.55 -1.09
CA GLY A 270 17.66 3.12 -1.37
C GLY A 270 18.99 2.69 -2.00
N PHE A 271 18.93 1.99 -3.14
CA PHE A 271 20.13 1.50 -3.84
C PHE A 271 21.10 2.60 -4.29
N ALA A 272 20.62 3.85 -4.49
CA ALA A 272 21.51 4.93 -4.88
C ALA A 272 22.52 5.31 -3.78
N LEU A 273 22.27 4.95 -2.52
CA LEU A 273 23.24 5.16 -1.43
C LEU A 273 24.50 4.31 -1.59
N ALA A 274 24.41 3.15 -2.25
CA ALA A 274 25.55 2.27 -2.46
C ALA A 274 26.63 2.88 -3.38
N ASP A 275 26.24 3.82 -4.24
CA ASP A 275 27.14 4.51 -5.16
C ASP A 275 27.81 5.75 -4.53
N LEU A 276 27.43 6.12 -3.27
CA LEU A 276 27.89 7.32 -2.60
C LEU A 276 29.00 7.05 -1.57
N LYS A 277 29.87 8.04 -1.38
CA LYS A 277 30.75 8.08 -0.21
C LYS A 277 29.93 8.42 1.04
N GLY A 278 30.33 7.95 2.21
CA GLY A 278 29.63 8.20 3.47
C GLY A 278 29.31 9.67 3.73
N SER A 279 30.26 10.57 3.44
CA SER A 279 30.08 12.03 3.55
C SER A 279 29.01 12.62 2.62
N GLN A 280 28.62 11.89 1.59
CA GLN A 280 27.59 12.27 0.62
C GLN A 280 26.26 11.54 0.86
N ALA A 281 26.32 10.38 1.52
CA ALA A 281 25.17 9.51 1.76
C ALA A 281 24.34 9.92 2.99
N HIS A 282 25.03 10.35 4.07
CA HIS A 282 24.36 10.64 5.34
C HIS A 282 23.78 12.05 5.38
N ASP A 283 22.61 12.17 6.01
CA ASP A 283 21.88 13.41 6.16
C ASP A 283 22.49 14.21 7.32
N VAL A 284 23.03 15.39 7.02
CA VAL A 284 23.67 16.26 8.03
C VAL A 284 22.61 16.82 8.97
N ILE A 285 22.88 16.76 10.28
CA ILE A 285 22.03 17.33 11.32
C ILE A 285 22.47 18.79 11.56
N GLU A 286 21.53 19.73 11.46
CA GLU A 286 21.78 21.14 11.66
C GLU A 286 20.72 21.79 12.58
N LEU A 287 21.03 22.93 13.16
CA LEU A 287 20.08 23.69 13.97
C LEU A 287 18.96 24.25 13.07
N SER A 288 17.73 24.14 13.54
CA SER A 288 16.58 24.79 12.86
C SER A 288 16.73 26.32 12.92
N PRO A 289 16.36 27.06 11.84
CA PRO A 289 16.36 28.51 11.88
C PRO A 289 15.48 29.07 13.01
N PRO A 290 15.85 30.16 13.68
CA PRO A 290 15.07 30.76 14.78
C PRO A 290 13.61 31.07 14.45
N SER A 291 13.31 31.37 13.19
CA SER A 291 11.95 31.61 12.69
C SER A 291 11.05 30.37 12.74
N VAL A 292 11.61 29.18 12.71
CA VAL A 292 10.87 27.89 12.81
C VAL A 292 10.62 27.57 14.28
N ILE A 293 11.53 27.90 15.17
CA ILE A 293 11.43 27.65 16.63
C ILE A 293 10.38 28.58 17.26
N ALA A 294 10.25 29.82 16.76
CA ALA A 294 9.31 30.83 17.29
C ALA A 294 7.85 30.58 16.92
N SER A 295 7.56 29.74 15.93
CA SER A 295 6.20 29.40 15.52
C SER A 295 5.67 28.16 16.24
N ALA A 296 5.78 28.08 17.59
CA ALA A 296 5.00 27.15 18.39
C ALA A 296 3.51 27.46 18.15
N LEU A 297 2.94 26.80 17.15
CA LEU A 297 1.59 27.04 16.65
C LEU A 297 0.55 26.75 17.74
N PRO A 298 -0.49 27.57 17.86
CA PRO A 298 -1.58 27.30 18.79
C PRO A 298 -2.23 25.95 18.47
N ALA A 299 -2.77 25.28 19.48
CA ALA A 299 -3.32 23.90 19.43
C ALA A 299 -4.27 23.58 18.25
N LYS A 300 -4.82 24.58 17.57
CA LYS A 300 -5.64 24.43 16.37
C LYS A 300 -4.85 24.09 15.08
N ALA A 301 -3.54 24.35 15.03
CA ALA A 301 -2.71 24.07 13.86
C ALA A 301 -2.30 22.59 13.76
N TRP A 302 -2.43 21.82 14.82
CA TRP A 302 -2.17 20.37 14.84
C TRP A 302 -3.15 19.54 13.98
N GLN A 303 -4.24 20.15 13.52
CA GLN A 303 -5.21 19.50 12.65
C GLN A 303 -4.79 19.41 11.17
N ALA A 304 -3.63 19.99 10.80
CA ALA A 304 -3.23 20.19 9.41
C ALA A 304 -1.89 19.55 9.02
N GLY A 305 -1.36 18.55 9.75
CA GLY A 305 -0.11 17.86 9.38
C GLY A 305 1.14 18.76 9.50
N ALA A 306 1.16 19.72 10.45
CA ALA A 306 2.32 20.52 10.73
C ALA A 306 3.46 19.66 11.28
N LYS A 307 4.65 19.73 10.67
CA LYS A 307 5.87 19.10 11.20
C LYS A 307 6.11 19.57 12.63
N GLN A 308 6.56 18.64 13.47
CA GLN A 308 7.05 18.94 14.81
C GLN A 308 8.20 19.96 14.70
N SER A 309 8.12 21.11 15.35
CA SER A 309 9.21 22.10 15.35
C SER A 309 10.30 21.67 16.31
N LEU A 310 11.21 20.83 15.80
CA LEU A 310 12.41 20.42 16.52
C LEU A 310 13.47 21.52 16.46
N PRO A 311 14.34 21.65 17.49
CA PRO A 311 15.45 22.60 17.45
C PRO A 311 16.54 22.20 16.44
N TRP A 312 16.45 21.05 15.84
CA TRP A 312 17.30 20.52 14.78
C TRP A 312 16.50 19.97 13.62
N ARG A 313 17.11 19.85 12.47
CA ARG A 313 16.54 19.23 11.27
C ARG A 313 17.64 18.49 10.50
N HIS A 314 17.27 17.61 9.62
CA HIS A 314 18.19 17.05 8.63
C HIS A 314 18.24 17.99 7.40
N ALA A 315 19.46 18.23 6.90
CA ALA A 315 19.68 19.06 5.70
C ALA A 315 19.11 18.40 4.44
N THR A 316 19.08 17.06 4.43
CA THR A 316 18.52 16.22 3.35
C THR A 316 17.73 15.07 3.97
N ASN A 317 17.00 14.29 3.16
CA ASN A 317 16.25 13.11 3.62
C ASN A 317 16.58 11.87 2.76
N ARG A 318 17.87 11.56 2.64
CA ARG A 318 18.34 10.37 1.91
C ARG A 318 18.02 9.08 2.67
N ALA A 319 17.99 9.15 4.00
CA ALA A 319 17.56 8.07 4.87
C ALA A 319 16.05 7.73 4.72
N GLY A 320 15.26 8.64 4.11
CA GLY A 320 13.83 8.43 3.91
C GLY A 320 13.04 8.42 5.20
N GLY A 321 13.40 9.28 6.17
CA GLY A 321 12.69 9.46 7.43
C GLY A 321 12.98 8.38 8.48
N ILE A 322 13.90 7.45 8.22
CA ILE A 322 14.23 6.33 9.14
C ILE A 322 15.73 6.15 9.27
N GLU A 323 16.25 6.23 10.48
CA GLU A 323 17.64 5.97 10.81
C GLU A 323 17.75 4.91 11.91
N GLY A 324 18.59 3.90 11.69
CA GLY A 324 18.76 2.80 12.63
C GLY A 324 17.48 2.00 12.94
N GLY A 325 16.44 2.08 12.09
CA GLY A 325 15.14 1.45 12.30
C GLY A 325 14.15 2.28 13.13
N ILE A 326 14.45 3.57 13.33
CA ILE A 326 13.62 4.52 14.09
C ILE A 326 13.26 5.71 13.21
N SER A 327 12.02 6.20 13.26
CA SER A 327 11.64 7.44 12.58
C SER A 327 12.39 8.64 13.17
N ASN A 328 12.93 9.50 12.31
CA ASN A 328 13.78 10.63 12.68
C ASN A 328 13.06 12.00 12.63
N GLY A 329 11.75 12.02 12.36
CA GLY A 329 10.95 13.25 12.28
C GLY A 329 10.82 13.81 10.86
N GLU A 330 11.60 13.31 9.89
CA GLU A 330 11.44 13.63 8.48
C GLU A 330 10.34 12.77 7.83
N ASP A 331 9.95 13.13 6.61
CA ASP A 331 8.94 12.38 5.86
C ASP A 331 9.43 10.96 5.56
N ILE A 332 8.63 9.95 5.84
CA ILE A 332 8.95 8.58 5.45
C ILE A 332 8.67 8.41 3.96
N MET A 333 9.70 8.00 3.22
CA MET A 333 9.66 7.82 1.78
C MET A 333 9.94 6.36 1.41
N VAL A 334 8.98 5.71 0.74
CA VAL A 334 9.06 4.31 0.32
C VAL A 334 8.83 4.20 -1.17
N ARG A 335 9.82 3.73 -1.93
CA ARG A 335 9.73 3.47 -3.37
C ARG A 335 9.54 2.00 -3.63
N VAL A 336 8.65 1.67 -4.57
CA VAL A 336 8.16 0.30 -4.76
C VAL A 336 8.13 -0.09 -6.23
N ALA A 337 8.80 -1.18 -6.56
CA ALA A 337 8.80 -1.77 -7.91
C ALA A 337 7.73 -2.85 -8.04
N VAL A 338 6.89 -2.72 -9.04
CA VAL A 338 5.79 -3.65 -9.38
C VAL A 338 6.09 -4.30 -10.72
N LYS A 339 6.12 -5.63 -10.77
CA LYS A 339 6.27 -6.37 -12.03
C LYS A 339 4.99 -6.30 -12.87
N PRO A 340 5.06 -6.54 -14.20
CA PRO A 340 3.88 -6.75 -15.04
C PRO A 340 2.97 -7.85 -14.49
N ILE A 341 1.67 -7.75 -14.79
CA ILE A 341 0.68 -8.75 -14.38
C ILE A 341 0.92 -10.05 -15.18
N ALA A 342 0.79 -11.18 -14.50
CA ALA A 342 1.08 -12.49 -15.07
C ALA A 342 0.03 -13.02 -16.08
N THR A 343 -1.15 -12.41 -16.15
CA THR A 343 -2.20 -12.77 -17.09
C THR A 343 -2.16 -11.87 -18.30
N LEU A 344 -1.70 -12.38 -19.44
CA LEU A 344 -1.57 -11.66 -20.69
C LEU A 344 -2.68 -12.06 -21.66
N ALA A 345 -3.21 -11.11 -22.45
CA ALA A 345 -4.16 -11.39 -23.51
C ALA A 345 -3.53 -12.25 -24.63
N SER A 346 -2.20 -12.13 -24.81
CA SER A 346 -1.39 -13.06 -25.60
C SER A 346 -0.67 -14.06 -24.66
N PRO A 347 -1.32 -15.19 -24.26
CA PRO A 347 -0.81 -16.06 -23.20
C PRO A 347 0.56 -16.66 -23.54
N LEU A 348 1.45 -16.65 -22.56
CA LEU A 348 2.77 -17.28 -22.65
C LEU A 348 2.66 -18.82 -22.72
N PRO A 349 3.68 -19.51 -23.27
CA PRO A 349 3.78 -20.96 -23.18
C PRO A 349 3.77 -21.45 -21.73
N SER A 350 3.08 -22.56 -21.49
CA SER A 350 2.95 -23.24 -20.21
C SER A 350 2.85 -24.74 -20.44
N ILE A 351 2.45 -25.48 -19.42
CA ILE A 351 2.17 -26.92 -19.47
C ILE A 351 0.76 -27.19 -18.93
N ASP A 352 0.11 -28.20 -19.48
CA ASP A 352 -1.08 -28.77 -18.86
C ASP A 352 -0.63 -29.80 -17.80
N LEU A 353 -0.90 -29.53 -16.54
CA LEU A 353 -0.47 -30.37 -15.43
C LEU A 353 -1.09 -31.77 -15.43
N ARG A 354 -2.24 -31.96 -16.07
CA ARG A 354 -2.92 -33.26 -16.17
C ARG A 354 -2.28 -34.14 -17.23
N SER A 355 -1.97 -33.62 -18.39
CA SER A 355 -1.42 -34.38 -19.52
C SER A 355 0.09 -34.32 -19.63
N GLY A 356 0.77 -33.41 -18.94
CA GLY A 356 2.20 -33.15 -19.06
C GLY A 356 2.62 -32.54 -20.40
N LYS A 357 1.68 -32.09 -21.24
CA LYS A 357 1.97 -31.54 -22.57
C LYS A 357 2.13 -30.03 -22.54
N VAL A 358 2.88 -29.51 -23.51
CA VAL A 358 2.97 -28.05 -23.74
C VAL A 358 1.59 -27.49 -24.06
N ALA A 359 1.21 -26.41 -23.40
CA ALA A 359 -0.06 -25.72 -23.57
C ALA A 359 0.14 -24.20 -23.46
N LYS A 360 -0.88 -23.42 -23.77
CA LYS A 360 -0.91 -22.00 -23.43
C LYS A 360 -1.34 -21.82 -21.98
N ALA A 361 -0.77 -20.82 -21.32
CA ALA A 361 -1.19 -20.42 -19.96
C ALA A 361 -2.68 -20.09 -19.92
N HIS A 362 -3.32 -20.36 -18.78
CA HIS A 362 -4.71 -19.98 -18.56
C HIS A 362 -4.87 -18.47 -18.68
N TYR A 363 -5.93 -18.04 -19.38
CA TYR A 363 -6.25 -16.62 -19.56
C TYR A 363 -7.52 -16.25 -18.79
N GLU A 364 -7.43 -15.22 -18.00
CA GLU A 364 -8.57 -14.52 -17.39
C GLU A 364 -8.51 -13.04 -17.76
N ARG A 365 -9.66 -12.39 -17.70
CA ARG A 365 -9.72 -10.92 -17.88
C ARG A 365 -8.91 -10.25 -16.79
N SER A 366 -7.92 -9.47 -17.16
CA SER A 366 -7.02 -8.81 -16.23
C SER A 366 -6.78 -7.34 -16.59
N ASP A 367 -6.13 -6.63 -15.68
CA ASP A 367 -5.66 -5.26 -15.91
C ASP A 367 -4.43 -5.29 -16.86
N ILE A 368 -4.20 -4.20 -17.56
CA ILE A 368 -2.97 -3.99 -18.36
C ILE A 368 -1.87 -3.41 -17.45
N CYS A 369 -2.25 -2.52 -16.52
CA CYS A 369 -1.34 -1.91 -15.56
C CYS A 369 -2.07 -1.70 -14.22
N VAL A 370 -1.42 -2.11 -13.12
CA VAL A 370 -1.96 -1.95 -11.74
C VAL A 370 -1.22 -0.92 -10.91
N VAL A 371 -0.17 -0.30 -11.46
CA VAL A 371 0.73 0.57 -10.67
C VAL A 371 -0.02 1.70 -9.94
N PRO A 372 -0.98 2.43 -10.56
CA PRO A 372 -1.74 3.45 -9.85
C PRO A 372 -2.54 2.91 -8.66
N ALA A 373 -3.18 1.76 -8.81
CA ALA A 373 -3.92 1.11 -7.74
C ALA A 373 -2.99 0.53 -6.65
N ALA A 374 -1.82 0.01 -7.06
CA ALA A 374 -0.80 -0.50 -6.13
C ALA A 374 -0.28 0.62 -5.20
N GLY A 375 -0.20 1.86 -5.67
CA GLY A 375 0.09 3.02 -4.83
C GLY A 375 -0.90 3.18 -3.68
N VAL A 376 -2.22 3.09 -3.94
CA VAL A 376 -3.26 3.17 -2.90
C VAL A 376 -3.17 1.99 -1.91
N ILE A 377 -2.84 0.79 -2.40
CA ILE A 377 -2.60 -0.37 -1.54
C ILE A 377 -1.34 -0.15 -0.68
N GLY A 378 -0.29 0.46 -1.25
CA GLY A 378 0.92 0.84 -0.54
C GLY A 378 0.64 1.83 0.59
N GLU A 379 -0.20 2.86 0.34
CA GLU A 379 -0.67 3.79 1.38
C GLU A 379 -1.35 3.03 2.54
N ALA A 380 -2.24 2.09 2.23
CA ALA A 380 -2.94 1.29 3.22
C ALA A 380 -2.00 0.42 4.06
N MET A 381 -1.04 -0.24 3.42
CA MET A 381 -0.06 -1.10 4.12
C MET A 381 0.91 -0.28 4.98
N LEU A 382 1.37 0.88 4.50
CA LEU A 382 2.17 1.81 5.30
C LEU A 382 1.36 2.36 6.49
N ALA A 383 0.08 2.70 6.28
CA ALA A 383 -0.80 3.15 7.36
C ALA A 383 -0.94 2.10 8.47
N ILE A 384 -1.09 0.83 8.13
CA ILE A 384 -1.19 -0.27 9.09
C ILE A 384 0.08 -0.36 9.95
N VAL A 385 1.27 -0.30 9.32
CA VAL A 385 2.55 -0.36 10.05
C VAL A 385 2.74 0.86 10.97
N LEU A 386 2.45 2.06 10.48
CA LEU A 386 2.60 3.28 11.26
C LEU A 386 1.57 3.35 12.41
N ALA A 387 0.34 2.88 12.18
CA ALA A 387 -0.67 2.81 13.24
C ALA A 387 -0.24 1.87 14.36
N ASP A 388 0.28 0.68 14.01
CA ASP A 388 0.82 -0.28 14.98
C ASP A 388 1.98 0.31 15.78
N ALA A 389 2.94 0.96 15.12
CA ALA A 389 4.07 1.61 15.77
C ALA A 389 3.64 2.79 16.68
N CYS A 390 2.61 3.56 16.29
CA CYS A 390 2.05 4.62 17.11
C CYS A 390 1.34 4.08 18.34
N LEU A 391 0.56 3.00 18.19
CA LEU A 391 -0.12 2.34 19.31
C LEU A 391 0.89 1.72 20.28
N GLU A 392 1.97 1.11 19.79
CA GLU A 392 3.06 0.61 20.63
C GLU A 392 3.72 1.75 21.44
N LYS A 393 3.98 2.89 20.77
CA LYS A 393 4.70 4.01 21.39
C LYS A 393 3.85 4.81 22.38
N PHE A 394 2.61 5.15 21.99
CA PHE A 394 1.77 6.06 22.76
C PHE A 394 0.78 5.33 23.66
N GLY A 395 0.42 4.07 23.34
CA GLY A 395 -0.50 3.27 24.13
C GLY A 395 -1.89 3.90 24.29
N GLY A 396 -2.59 3.47 25.33
CA GLY A 396 -3.96 3.89 25.65
C GLY A 396 -5.03 2.97 25.05
N ASP A 397 -6.15 2.86 25.73
CA ASP A 397 -7.29 2.03 25.29
C ASP A 397 -8.35 2.84 24.55
N ASN A 398 -8.22 4.17 24.57
CA ASN A 398 -9.14 5.09 23.90
C ASN A 398 -8.40 6.28 23.27
N LEU A 399 -9.08 6.92 22.30
CA LEU A 399 -8.50 8.02 21.51
C LEU A 399 -8.03 9.20 22.40
N LYS A 400 -8.73 9.52 23.49
CA LYS A 400 -8.37 10.64 24.37
C LYS A 400 -7.05 10.39 25.08
N GLU A 401 -6.85 9.19 25.60
CA GLU A 401 -5.59 8.75 26.23
C GLU A 401 -4.44 8.79 25.25
N THR A 402 -4.59 8.13 24.08
CA THR A 402 -3.54 8.09 23.07
C THR A 402 -3.14 9.48 22.61
N LEU A 403 -4.10 10.39 22.40
CA LEU A 403 -3.82 11.79 22.06
C LEU A 403 -3.11 12.53 23.18
N ALA A 404 -3.48 12.32 24.43
CA ALA A 404 -2.80 12.94 25.57
C ALA A 404 -1.33 12.50 25.68
N ASN A 405 -1.07 11.21 25.49
CA ASN A 405 0.29 10.65 25.48
C ASN A 405 1.11 11.16 24.31
N HIS A 406 0.54 11.20 23.11
CA HIS A 406 1.18 11.77 21.92
C HIS A 406 1.53 13.25 22.12
N HIS A 407 0.60 14.07 22.64
CA HIS A 407 0.86 15.49 22.90
C HIS A 407 1.89 15.70 24.02
N GLY A 408 1.87 14.86 25.07
CA GLY A 408 2.87 14.87 26.14
C GLY A 408 4.26 14.60 25.59
N TYR A 409 4.40 13.56 24.77
CA TYR A 409 5.66 13.23 24.08
C TYR A 409 6.13 14.36 23.16
N SER A 410 5.25 14.88 22.31
CA SER A 410 5.60 15.97 21.37
C SER A 410 6.17 17.19 22.10
N ARG A 411 5.60 17.57 23.24
CA ARG A 411 6.12 18.67 24.07
C ARG A 411 7.48 18.35 24.72
N SER A 412 7.76 17.10 25.04
CA SER A 412 9.03 16.73 25.71
C SER A 412 10.23 16.71 24.75
N VAL A 413 9.99 16.67 23.44
CA VAL A 413 11.05 16.63 22.40
C VAL A 413 11.13 17.92 21.59
N SER A 414 10.22 18.90 21.79
CA SER A 414 10.26 20.25 21.24
C SER A 414 10.96 21.19 22.24
#